data_0ffa967a98cccd67ebe6008571dc77cb
#
_entry.id   0ffa967a98cccd67ebe6008571dc77cb
#
_cell.length_a   1.000
_cell.length_b   1.000
_cell.length_c   1.000
_cell.angle_alpha   90.00
_cell.angle_beta   90.00
_cell.angle_gamma   90.00
#
_symmetry.space_group_name_H-M   'P 1'
#
loop_
_entity.id
_entity.type
_entity.pdbx_description
1 polymer ?
#
loop_
_entity_poly.entity_id
_entity_poly.type
_entity_poly.pdbx_seq_one_letter_code
_entity_poly.pdbx_strand_id
1 'polypeptide(L)'
;FCEGIASGKGKRNAAVDAGYSETSAHVQAARNLKKDKIIQYIDRLRVDARRLTSESVSKEVEKLDKVYADACGKKQYSAAVNAIRLKSQLLGFLIEKKEVQHSTLDAMNDDEMSTYLDKIAKDHNIQ
;
A
#
# COMPACT_ATOMS: atom_id res chain seq x y z
N PHE A 1 -11.53 6.85 -17.45
CA PHE A 1 -12.29 6.82 -16.20
C PHE A 1 -12.14 5.51 -15.44
N CYS A 2 -12.47 4.37 -16.04
CA CYS A 2 -12.42 3.05 -15.38
C CYS A 2 -11.02 2.67 -14.91
N GLU A 3 -10.00 2.92 -15.73
CA GLU A 3 -8.59 2.69 -15.37
C GLU A 3 -8.15 3.53 -14.16
N GLY A 4 -8.56 4.80 -14.11
CA GLY A 4 -8.30 5.67 -12.98
C GLY A 4 -8.95 5.16 -11.69
N ILE A 5 -10.20 4.69 -11.76
CA ILE A 5 -10.88 4.08 -10.61
C ILE A 5 -10.22 2.76 -10.19
N ALA A 6 -9.86 1.91 -11.16
CA ALA A 6 -9.21 0.63 -10.87
C ALA A 6 -7.85 0.81 -10.18
N SER A 7 -7.10 1.85 -10.53
CA SER A 7 -5.82 2.21 -9.91
C SER A 7 -5.93 2.95 -8.57
N GLY A 8 -7.16 3.18 -8.07
CA GLY A 8 -7.40 3.84 -6.77
C GLY A 8 -7.51 5.36 -6.83
N LYS A 9 -7.58 5.97 -8.01
CA LYS A 9 -7.82 7.40 -8.16
C LYS A 9 -9.19 7.81 -7.63
N GLY A 10 -9.29 8.96 -7.01
CA GLY A 10 -10.58 9.52 -6.59
C GLY A 10 -11.52 9.72 -7.78
N LYS A 11 -12.80 9.41 -7.62
CA LYS A 11 -13.82 9.42 -8.69
C LYS A 11 -13.91 10.72 -9.47
N ARG A 12 -13.77 11.89 -8.81
CA ARG A 12 -13.77 13.20 -9.48
C ARG A 12 -12.54 13.33 -10.39
N ASN A 13 -11.36 13.02 -9.88
CA ASN A 13 -10.11 13.14 -10.64
C ASN A 13 -10.07 12.15 -11.82
N ALA A 14 -10.56 10.93 -11.63
CA ALA A 14 -10.69 9.96 -12.71
C ALA A 14 -11.66 10.43 -13.82
N ALA A 15 -12.70 11.18 -13.47
CA ALA A 15 -13.61 11.76 -14.45
C ALA A 15 -12.97 12.94 -15.19
N VAL A 16 -12.25 13.83 -14.49
CA VAL A 16 -11.51 14.95 -15.13
C VAL A 16 -10.48 14.42 -16.11
N ASP A 17 -9.69 13.42 -15.71
CA ASP A 17 -8.70 12.78 -16.59
C ASP A 17 -9.34 12.10 -17.82
N ALA A 18 -10.59 11.68 -17.70
CA ALA A 18 -11.36 11.14 -18.81
C ALA A 18 -12.02 12.19 -19.73
N GLY A 19 -11.73 13.48 -19.47
CA GLY A 19 -12.20 14.59 -20.30
C GLY A 19 -13.53 15.22 -19.87
N TYR A 20 -14.08 14.85 -18.72
CA TYR A 20 -15.25 15.55 -18.17
C TYR A 20 -14.86 16.90 -17.57
N SER A 21 -15.70 17.93 -17.70
CA SER A 21 -15.45 19.24 -17.09
C SER A 21 -15.39 19.14 -15.56
N GLU A 22 -14.54 19.93 -14.92
CA GLU A 22 -14.39 19.92 -13.46
C GLU A 22 -15.68 20.13 -12.69
N THR A 23 -16.58 20.96 -13.24
CA THR A 23 -17.88 21.27 -12.65
C THR A 23 -18.84 20.09 -12.70
N SER A 24 -18.80 19.26 -13.75
CA SER A 24 -19.67 18.10 -13.96
C SER A 24 -19.05 16.77 -13.54
N ALA A 25 -17.73 16.72 -13.34
CA ALA A 25 -16.97 15.49 -13.11
C ALA A 25 -17.52 14.64 -11.94
N HIS A 26 -17.89 15.28 -10.84
CA HIS A 26 -18.43 14.57 -9.68
C HIS A 26 -19.77 13.88 -9.99
N VAL A 27 -20.68 14.59 -10.67
CA VAL A 27 -22.00 14.07 -11.03
C VAL A 27 -21.88 12.95 -12.07
N GLN A 28 -21.02 13.15 -13.08
CA GLN A 28 -20.80 12.14 -14.13
C GLN A 28 -20.12 10.88 -13.56
N ALA A 29 -19.16 11.04 -12.68
CA ALA A 29 -18.54 9.92 -11.98
C ALA A 29 -19.56 9.10 -11.19
N ALA A 30 -20.43 9.78 -10.43
CA ALA A 30 -21.49 9.12 -9.66
C ALA A 30 -22.49 8.37 -10.56
N ARG A 31 -22.86 8.96 -11.70
CA ARG A 31 -23.74 8.31 -12.69
C ARG A 31 -23.06 7.10 -13.34
N ASN A 32 -21.79 7.21 -13.70
CA ASN A 32 -21.04 6.12 -14.32
C ASN A 32 -20.87 4.94 -13.37
N LEU A 33 -20.59 5.19 -12.09
CA LEU A 33 -20.44 4.14 -11.07
C LEU A 33 -21.75 3.42 -10.70
N LYS A 34 -22.90 3.87 -11.23
CA LYS A 34 -24.18 3.15 -11.11
C LYS A 34 -24.45 2.19 -12.27
N LYS A 35 -23.63 2.21 -13.32
CA LYS A 35 -23.80 1.37 -14.49
C LYS A 35 -23.11 0.03 -14.29
N ASP A 36 -23.84 -1.06 -14.31
CA ASP A 36 -23.32 -2.42 -14.10
C ASP A 36 -22.16 -2.76 -15.03
N LYS A 37 -22.23 -2.37 -16.30
CA LYS A 37 -21.16 -2.60 -17.27
C LYS A 37 -19.84 -1.91 -16.87
N ILE A 38 -19.93 -0.72 -16.29
CA ILE A 38 -18.74 0.03 -15.81
C ILE A 38 -18.16 -0.64 -14.57
N ILE A 39 -19.00 -1.06 -13.63
CA ILE A 39 -18.57 -1.77 -12.43
C ILE A 39 -17.86 -3.07 -12.81
N GLN A 40 -18.47 -3.89 -13.68
CA GLN A 40 -17.86 -5.14 -14.16
C GLN A 40 -16.52 -4.91 -14.86
N TYR A 41 -16.40 -3.85 -15.63
CA TYR A 41 -15.14 -3.53 -16.32
C TYR A 41 -14.05 -3.11 -15.33
N ILE A 42 -14.37 -2.28 -14.33
CA ILE A 42 -13.44 -1.90 -13.25
C ILE A 42 -12.98 -3.14 -12.47
N ASP A 43 -13.89 -4.06 -12.17
CA ASP A 43 -13.53 -5.28 -11.43
C ASP A 43 -12.60 -6.19 -12.26
N ARG A 44 -12.83 -6.31 -13.56
CA ARG A 44 -11.89 -7.01 -14.47
C ARG A 44 -10.51 -6.39 -14.45
N LEU A 45 -10.41 -5.07 -14.58
CA LEU A 45 -9.13 -4.36 -14.52
C LEU A 45 -8.38 -4.60 -13.20
N ARG A 46 -9.10 -4.65 -12.08
CA ARG A 46 -8.53 -4.95 -10.77
C ARG A 46 -8.02 -6.39 -10.66
N VAL A 47 -8.78 -7.34 -11.19
CA VAL A 47 -8.38 -8.76 -11.22
C VAL A 47 -7.13 -8.93 -12.08
N ASP A 48 -7.09 -8.33 -13.26
CA ASP A 48 -5.93 -8.41 -14.16
C ASP A 48 -4.69 -7.76 -13.53
N ALA A 49 -4.82 -6.61 -12.87
CA ALA A 49 -3.72 -5.97 -12.15
C ALA A 49 -3.17 -6.84 -11.02
N ARG A 50 -4.05 -7.49 -10.23
CA ARG A 50 -3.64 -8.42 -9.16
C ARG A 50 -2.92 -9.63 -9.72
N ARG A 51 -3.38 -10.19 -10.84
CA ARG A 51 -2.74 -11.33 -11.50
C ARG A 51 -1.33 -10.97 -11.96
N LEU A 52 -1.16 -9.86 -12.65
CA LEU A 52 0.15 -9.39 -13.10
C LEU A 52 1.12 -9.16 -11.94
N THR A 53 0.64 -8.59 -10.83
CA THR A 53 1.45 -8.40 -9.63
C THR A 53 1.86 -9.74 -9.03
N SER A 54 0.94 -10.69 -8.92
CA SER A 54 1.22 -12.03 -8.40
C SER A 54 2.23 -12.78 -9.25
N GLU A 55 2.11 -12.71 -10.58
CA GLU A 55 3.08 -13.32 -11.51
C GLU A 55 4.47 -12.68 -11.39
N SER A 56 4.55 -11.35 -11.22
CA SER A 56 5.80 -10.64 -10.97
C SER A 56 6.47 -11.08 -9.67
N VAL A 57 5.70 -11.15 -8.58
CA VAL A 57 6.21 -11.60 -7.27
C VAL A 57 6.72 -13.04 -7.37
N SER A 58 5.98 -13.95 -8.03
CA SER A 58 6.41 -15.33 -8.22
C SER A 58 7.75 -15.44 -8.94
N LYS A 59 7.97 -14.65 -9.99
CA LYS A 59 9.25 -14.62 -10.72
C LYS A 59 10.40 -14.14 -9.85
N GLU A 60 10.19 -13.14 -9.00
CA GLU A 60 11.22 -12.67 -8.08
C GLU A 60 11.54 -13.70 -6.98
N VAL A 61 10.52 -14.41 -6.49
CA VAL A 61 10.70 -15.53 -5.55
C VAL A 61 11.55 -16.64 -6.18
N GLU A 62 11.28 -17.02 -7.43
CA GLU A 62 12.10 -18.02 -8.13
C GLU A 62 13.56 -17.61 -8.28
N LYS A 63 13.83 -16.35 -8.55
CA LYS A 63 15.21 -15.82 -8.60
C LYS A 63 15.90 -15.94 -7.24
N LEU A 64 15.20 -15.58 -6.15
CA LEU A 64 15.73 -15.70 -4.80
C LEU A 64 15.98 -17.16 -4.39
N ASP A 65 15.13 -18.08 -4.82
CA ASP A 65 15.34 -19.53 -4.58
C ASP A 65 16.59 -20.06 -5.30
N LYS A 66 16.86 -19.59 -6.52
CA LYS A 66 18.09 -19.93 -7.25
C LYS A 66 19.34 -19.36 -6.56
N VAL A 67 19.28 -18.12 -6.09
CA VAL A 67 20.39 -17.50 -5.34
C VAL A 67 20.65 -18.24 -4.04
N TYR A 68 19.60 -18.63 -3.33
CA TYR A 68 19.70 -19.43 -2.11
C TYR A 68 20.39 -20.77 -2.36
N ALA A 69 19.96 -21.50 -3.37
CA ALA A 69 20.54 -22.81 -3.70
C ALA A 69 22.03 -22.70 -4.12
N ASP A 70 22.38 -21.70 -4.92
CA ASP A 70 23.77 -21.44 -5.34
C ASP A 70 24.65 -21.04 -4.14
N ALA A 71 24.16 -20.18 -3.26
CA ALA A 71 24.86 -19.76 -2.05
C ALA A 71 25.11 -20.95 -1.10
N CYS A 72 24.14 -21.82 -0.92
CA CYS A 72 24.31 -23.05 -0.14
C CYS A 72 25.35 -23.98 -0.76
N GLY A 73 25.34 -24.18 -2.06
CA GLY A 73 26.31 -25.00 -2.79
C GLY A 73 27.75 -24.48 -2.66
N LYS A 74 27.91 -23.17 -2.59
CA LYS A 74 29.22 -22.49 -2.40
C LYS A 74 29.58 -22.25 -0.93
N LYS A 75 28.79 -22.75 0.01
CA LYS A 75 28.95 -22.55 1.47
C LYS A 75 28.97 -21.06 1.88
N GLN A 76 28.30 -20.21 1.12
CA GLN A 76 28.13 -18.78 1.40
C GLN A 76 26.87 -18.56 2.26
N TYR A 77 26.94 -18.92 3.52
CA TYR A 77 25.77 -18.94 4.41
C TYR A 77 25.15 -17.55 4.66
N SER A 78 25.97 -16.50 4.72
CA SER A 78 25.46 -15.12 4.86
C SER A 78 24.60 -14.70 3.65
N ALA A 79 25.02 -15.06 2.44
CA ALA A 79 24.26 -14.80 1.22
C ALA A 79 22.97 -15.62 1.19
N ALA A 80 23.01 -16.88 1.64
CA ALA A 80 21.83 -17.74 1.75
C ALA A 80 20.80 -17.16 2.73
N VAL A 81 21.24 -16.71 3.91
CA VAL A 81 20.38 -16.07 4.91
C VAL A 81 19.76 -14.77 4.37
N ASN A 82 20.54 -13.95 3.65
CA ASN A 82 20.01 -12.74 3.02
C ASN A 82 18.94 -13.05 1.96
N ALA A 83 19.13 -14.07 1.15
CA ALA A 83 18.15 -14.51 0.16
C ALA A 83 16.83 -14.94 0.83
N ILE A 84 16.87 -15.71 1.91
CA ILE A 84 15.69 -16.09 2.70
C ILE A 84 15.01 -14.85 3.28
N ARG A 85 15.79 -13.93 3.83
CA ARG A 85 15.26 -12.68 4.41
C ARG A 85 14.51 -11.86 3.37
N LEU A 86 15.10 -11.64 2.21
CA LEU A 86 14.48 -10.90 1.10
C LEU A 86 13.22 -11.60 0.59
N LYS A 87 13.25 -12.93 0.47
CA LYS A 87 12.06 -13.72 0.11
C LYS A 87 10.94 -13.54 1.13
N SER A 88 11.25 -13.60 2.41
CA SER A 88 10.27 -13.42 3.49
C SER A 88 9.68 -12.01 3.51
N GLN A 89 10.48 -10.98 3.22
CA GLN A 89 10.00 -9.60 3.06
C GLN A 89 9.07 -9.46 1.86
N LEU A 90 9.45 -10.03 0.70
CA LEU A 90 8.65 -9.99 -0.53
C LEU A 90 7.30 -10.69 -0.35
N LEU A 91 7.24 -11.79 0.39
CA LEU A 91 6.02 -12.54 0.70
C LEU A 91 5.23 -11.95 1.89
N GLY A 92 5.73 -10.92 2.54
CA GLY A 92 5.07 -10.27 3.66
C GLY A 92 5.16 -11.01 5.00
N PHE A 93 6.00 -12.04 5.12
CA PHE A 93 6.20 -12.77 6.38
C PHE A 93 7.07 -12.00 7.38
N LEU A 94 7.93 -11.11 6.89
CA LEU A 94 8.82 -10.29 7.68
C LEU A 94 8.40 -8.83 7.55
N ILE A 95 7.69 -8.32 8.53
CA ILE A 95 7.39 -6.90 8.64
C ILE A 95 8.54 -6.28 9.44
N GLU A 96 9.40 -5.50 8.79
CA GLU A 96 10.27 -4.60 9.52
C GLU A 96 9.37 -3.61 10.25
N LYS A 97 9.25 -3.76 11.56
CA LYS A 97 8.80 -2.66 12.40
C LYS A 97 9.85 -1.56 12.26
N LYS A 98 9.65 -0.62 11.34
CA LYS A 98 10.25 0.69 11.52
C LYS A 98 9.65 1.19 12.82
N GLU A 99 10.44 1.20 13.88
CA GLU A 99 10.16 2.09 14.98
C GLU A 99 10.12 3.48 14.35
N VAL A 100 8.92 3.95 14.09
CA VAL A 100 8.69 5.37 13.95
C VAL A 100 8.99 5.88 15.35
N GLN A 101 10.24 6.24 15.59
CA GLN A 101 10.59 7.02 16.75
C GLN A 101 9.62 8.20 16.70
N HIS A 102 8.72 8.25 17.66
CA HIS A 102 7.92 9.43 17.89
C HIS A 102 8.85 10.52 18.42
N SER A 103 9.72 11.00 17.52
CA SER A 103 10.62 12.12 17.78
C SER A 103 9.85 13.37 18.23
N THR A 104 8.56 13.42 17.96
CA THR A 104 7.65 14.46 18.44
C THR A 104 7.45 14.45 19.95
N LEU A 105 7.38 13.29 20.60
CA LEU A 105 7.25 13.21 22.06
C LEU A 105 8.58 13.53 22.76
N ASP A 106 9.68 13.05 22.22
CA ASP A 106 11.02 13.30 22.77
C ASP A 106 11.48 14.76 22.57
N ALA A 107 10.94 15.46 21.55
CA ALA A 107 11.22 16.86 21.28
C ALA A 107 10.28 17.84 22.00
N MET A 108 9.23 17.36 22.66
CA MET A 108 8.31 18.19 23.41
C MET A 108 8.92 18.61 24.75
N ASN A 109 8.75 19.88 25.11
CA ASN A 109 9.02 20.34 26.46
C ASN A 109 7.91 19.90 27.44
N ASP A 110 8.14 20.03 28.74
CA ASP A 110 7.19 19.58 29.77
C ASP A 110 5.81 20.23 29.65
N ASP A 111 5.74 21.50 29.24
CA ASP A 111 4.47 22.22 29.07
C ASP A 111 3.68 21.70 27.85
N GLU A 112 4.37 21.46 26.75
CA GLU A 112 3.77 20.89 25.53
C GLU A 112 3.29 19.46 25.80
N MET A 113 4.05 18.65 26.53
CA MET A 113 3.69 17.31 26.93
C MET A 113 2.44 17.31 27.81
N SER A 114 2.37 18.20 28.82
CA SER A 114 1.20 18.36 29.69
C SER A 114 -0.05 18.73 28.88
N THR A 115 0.07 19.70 27.97
CA THR A 115 -1.04 20.11 27.09
C THR A 115 -1.51 18.98 26.19
N TYR A 116 -0.60 18.20 25.64
CA TYR A 116 -0.90 17.04 24.79
C TYR A 116 -1.64 15.95 25.58
N LEU A 117 -1.19 15.63 26.79
CA LEU A 117 -1.83 14.64 27.67
C LEU A 117 -3.23 15.09 28.09
N ASP A 118 -3.42 16.38 28.43
CA ASP A 118 -4.74 16.95 28.75
C ASP A 118 -5.71 16.85 27.57
N LYS A 119 -5.23 17.07 26.36
CA LYS A 119 -6.02 16.93 25.13
C LYS A 119 -6.47 15.48 24.92
N ILE A 120 -5.57 14.51 25.08
CA ILE A 120 -5.91 13.09 24.97
C ILE A 120 -6.93 12.70 26.04
N ALA A 121 -6.76 13.15 27.29
CA ALA A 121 -7.68 12.87 28.39
C ALA A 121 -9.09 13.41 28.10
N LYS A 122 -9.21 14.62 27.53
CA LYS A 122 -10.49 15.21 27.12
C LYS A 122 -11.14 14.46 25.97
N ASP A 123 -10.37 14.09 24.94
CA ASP A 123 -10.87 13.40 23.75
C ASP A 123 -11.39 11.98 24.08
N HIS A 124 -10.82 11.33 25.09
CA HIS A 124 -11.20 9.97 25.53
C HIS A 124 -12.13 9.95 26.74
N ASN A 125 -12.60 11.10 27.22
CA ASN A 125 -13.48 11.21 28.38
C ASN A 125 -12.95 10.50 29.63
N ILE A 126 -11.64 10.48 29.80
CA ILE A 126 -10.97 9.90 30.97
C ILE A 126 -11.04 10.93 32.07
N GLN A 127 -11.88 10.65 33.03
CA GLN A 127 -11.95 11.42 34.29
C GLN A 127 -10.88 10.95 35.27
#